data_037136264d110a570dcf344f8d4bfcfb
#
_entry.id   037136264d110a570dcf344f8d4bfcfb
#
_cell.length_a   1.000
_cell.length_b   1.000
_cell.length_c   1.000
_cell.angle_alpha   90.00
_cell.angle_beta   90.00
_cell.angle_gamma   90.00
#
_symmetry.space_group_name_H-M   'P 1'
#
loop_
_entity.id
_entity.type
_entity.pdbx_description
1 polymer ?
#
loop_
_entity_poly.entity_id
_entity_poly.type
_entity_poly.pdbx_seq_one_letter_code
_entity_poly.pdbx_strand_id
1 'polypeptide(L)'
;MPSSPKERSLTAALEPSLDSFKCRRTLKADGVAYDYFSLKEAEANGLQGISSLPFSLKVLLENLLRHEDGRTVTADDIRAVALWLRERKSDREIAFRPARVLMQDFTGVPAVVDLAAMRDAMAALGGDPRKINPLAPVDLVIDHSVMVDAFGSGQAFQINVDKEYERNRERYAFLRWGAGAFDNFRVVPPGTGICHQVNLEYLAQTVWTKENGAGTIAFPDTLVGTDSHTTMVNGLSVLGWGVGGIEAEAAMLGQPISMLIPEVVGFRLTGALKDGVTATDLVLTVTEMLRRAGVVGKFVEFFGSGLGHLPLEDRATIANMAPEYGATCGFFPIDEETLTYLEATARKRNRIALVEAYARAQGLYRDGDTPDPAFTNTLHLDLSDVEPSIAGPKRPQDRVPLAHAAASFAEALDKEYGKAAEANLRVPVKGKNFDLGHGDVVIAAITSCTNTSNPSVMVAAGLLARNALQRGLRVKPWVKTSLAPGSQVVTDYLAEAGLQTDLDAL
;
A
#
# COMPACT_ATOMS: atom_id res chain seq x y z
N MET A 1 24.87 10.03 -20.62
CA MET A 1 23.82 10.81 -19.93
C MET A 1 22.67 11.01 -20.92
N PRO A 2 21.50 10.42 -20.74
CA PRO A 2 20.33 10.77 -21.55
C PRO A 2 19.70 12.04 -20.96
N SER A 3 19.36 12.96 -21.86
CA SER A 3 18.73 14.25 -21.57
C SER A 3 17.44 14.08 -20.74
N SER A 4 17.26 14.97 -19.77
CA SER A 4 16.04 15.07 -18.95
C SER A 4 14.77 15.04 -19.80
N PRO A 5 13.72 14.31 -19.39
CA PRO A 5 12.43 14.36 -20.07
C PRO A 5 11.87 15.79 -19.96
N LYS A 6 11.50 16.37 -21.09
CA LYS A 6 10.72 17.60 -21.13
C LYS A 6 9.43 17.36 -20.34
N GLU A 7 9.18 18.15 -19.32
CA GLU A 7 7.88 18.30 -18.68
C GLU A 7 6.84 18.64 -19.75
N ARG A 8 6.05 17.64 -20.17
CA ARG A 8 4.88 17.86 -21.02
C ARG A 8 3.68 18.08 -20.10
N SER A 9 3.38 19.33 -19.87
CA SER A 9 2.14 19.75 -19.23
C SER A 9 0.98 19.63 -20.24
N LEU A 10 0.19 18.58 -20.14
CA LEU A 10 -1.14 18.48 -20.72
C LEU A 10 -2.06 17.79 -19.70
N THR A 11 -2.17 18.37 -18.52
CA THR A 11 -3.21 17.99 -17.57
C THR A 11 -4.49 18.73 -17.94
N ALA A 12 -5.60 18.02 -18.19
CA ALA A 12 -6.90 18.64 -18.22
C ALA A 12 -7.05 19.51 -16.97
N ALA A 13 -7.33 20.79 -17.15
CA ALA A 13 -7.58 21.69 -16.03
C ALA A 13 -8.70 21.09 -15.17
N LEU A 14 -8.52 21.06 -13.85
CA LEU A 14 -9.63 20.77 -12.96
C LEU A 14 -10.71 21.79 -13.25
N GLU A 15 -11.94 21.33 -13.51
CA GLU A 15 -13.09 22.27 -13.50
C GLU A 15 -13.10 22.96 -12.14
N PRO A 16 -13.25 24.28 -12.10
CA PRO A 16 -13.22 25.01 -10.83
C PRO A 16 -14.37 24.53 -9.94
N SER A 17 -14.06 24.14 -8.71
CA SER A 17 -15.08 23.83 -7.70
C SER A 17 -15.99 25.05 -7.50
N LEU A 18 -17.27 24.79 -7.24
CA LEU A 18 -18.26 25.82 -6.87
C LEU A 18 -17.90 26.50 -5.54
N ASP A 19 -17.10 25.84 -4.70
CA ASP A 19 -16.64 26.35 -3.40
C ASP A 19 -17.80 26.93 -2.55
N SER A 20 -18.91 26.20 -2.47
CA SER A 20 -20.12 26.64 -1.75
C SER A 20 -19.85 26.94 -0.28
N PHE A 21 -18.80 26.35 0.29
CA PHE A 21 -18.36 26.59 1.67
C PHE A 21 -17.28 27.67 1.78
N LYS A 22 -16.90 28.32 0.67
CA LYS A 22 -15.92 29.43 0.62
C LYS A 22 -14.63 29.10 1.36
N CYS A 23 -14.11 27.90 1.12
CA CYS A 23 -12.99 27.34 1.88
C CYS A 23 -11.67 27.33 1.10
N ARG A 24 -11.64 27.77 -0.16
CA ARG A 24 -10.39 27.90 -0.91
C ARG A 24 -9.47 28.93 -0.26
N ARG A 25 -8.22 28.52 0.01
CA ARG A 25 -7.17 29.33 0.66
C ARG A 25 -5.83 29.07 -0.02
N THR A 26 -4.84 29.89 0.34
CA THR A 26 -3.46 29.74 -0.09
C THR A 26 -2.56 29.52 1.12
N LEU A 27 -1.71 28.50 1.06
CA LEU A 27 -0.63 28.25 2.03
C LEU A 27 0.73 28.49 1.38
N LYS A 28 1.74 28.74 2.19
CA LYS A 28 3.13 28.84 1.75
C LYS A 28 3.97 27.73 2.38
N ALA A 29 4.73 27.01 1.57
CA ALA A 29 5.69 26.02 2.02
C ALA A 29 6.98 26.19 1.22
N ASP A 30 8.12 26.27 1.90
CA ASP A 30 9.46 26.47 1.30
C ASP A 30 9.49 27.60 0.24
N GLY A 31 8.82 28.73 0.55
CA GLY A 31 8.75 29.90 -0.32
C GLY A 31 7.76 29.81 -1.50
N VAL A 32 7.15 28.65 -1.73
CA VAL A 32 6.15 28.43 -2.79
C VAL A 32 4.73 28.56 -2.25
N ALA A 33 3.85 29.20 -3.02
CA ALA A 33 2.44 29.36 -2.69
C ALA A 33 1.63 28.23 -3.34
N TYR A 34 0.71 27.63 -2.56
CA TYR A 34 -0.18 26.57 -3.01
C TYR A 34 -1.62 26.91 -2.62
N ASP A 35 -2.53 26.83 -3.56
CA ASP A 35 -3.95 26.85 -3.25
C ASP A 35 -4.41 25.53 -2.66
N TYR A 36 -5.40 25.55 -1.79
CA TYR A 36 -6.00 24.35 -1.20
C TYR A 36 -7.41 24.61 -0.69
N PHE A 37 -8.19 23.57 -0.46
CA PHE A 37 -9.51 23.64 0.15
C PHE A 37 -9.41 23.38 1.66
N SER A 38 -9.51 24.44 2.46
CA SER A 38 -9.28 24.42 3.90
C SER A 38 -10.45 23.78 4.65
N LEU A 39 -10.20 22.67 5.34
CA LEU A 39 -11.19 22.05 6.23
C LEU A 39 -11.57 22.97 7.38
N LYS A 40 -10.62 23.72 7.92
CA LYS A 40 -10.85 24.69 9.00
C LYS A 40 -11.84 25.79 8.57
N GLU A 41 -11.67 26.31 7.36
CA GLU A 41 -12.59 27.31 6.83
C GLU A 41 -13.96 26.71 6.49
N ALA A 42 -13.99 25.49 5.98
CA ALA A 42 -15.24 24.78 5.73
C ALA A 42 -16.02 24.54 7.02
N GLU A 43 -15.34 24.25 8.14
CA GLU A 43 -15.94 24.12 9.46
C GLU A 43 -16.55 25.46 9.91
N ALA A 44 -15.80 26.56 9.80
CA ALA A 44 -16.27 27.88 10.16
C ALA A 44 -17.46 28.34 9.29
N ASN A 45 -17.56 27.86 8.05
CA ASN A 45 -18.58 28.23 7.08
C ASN A 45 -19.76 27.22 7.01
N GLY A 46 -19.97 26.40 8.05
CA GLY A 46 -21.19 25.63 8.21
C GLY A 46 -21.05 24.11 8.32
N LEU A 47 -19.84 23.55 8.19
CA LEU A 47 -19.59 22.12 8.42
C LEU A 47 -19.13 21.86 9.86
N GLN A 48 -19.96 22.21 10.84
CA GLN A 48 -19.59 22.17 12.25
C GLN A 48 -19.12 20.78 12.73
N GLY A 49 -18.02 20.77 13.49
CA GLY A 49 -17.48 19.60 14.17
C GLY A 49 -16.60 18.69 13.32
N ILE A 50 -16.34 19.03 12.05
CA ILE A 50 -15.54 18.18 11.14
C ILE A 50 -14.09 18.02 11.59
N SER A 51 -13.59 18.86 12.49
CA SER A 51 -12.29 18.68 13.15
C SER A 51 -12.20 17.36 13.94
N SER A 52 -13.34 16.80 14.38
CA SER A 52 -13.42 15.52 15.09
C SER A 52 -13.59 14.30 14.18
N LEU A 53 -13.70 14.49 12.87
CA LEU A 53 -13.77 13.37 11.91
C LEU A 53 -12.50 12.52 11.96
N PRO A 54 -12.58 11.21 11.70
CA PRO A 54 -11.44 10.40 11.36
C PRO A 54 -10.61 11.03 10.24
N PHE A 55 -9.29 10.86 10.28
CA PHE A 55 -8.39 11.44 9.28
C PHE A 55 -8.73 10.97 7.86
N SER A 56 -9.09 9.70 7.71
CA SER A 56 -9.56 9.13 6.44
C SER A 56 -10.81 9.83 5.89
N LEU A 57 -11.78 10.17 6.76
CA LEU A 57 -12.96 10.94 6.35
C LEU A 57 -12.67 12.41 6.06
N LYS A 58 -11.68 13.01 6.73
CA LYS A 58 -11.19 14.35 6.38
C LYS A 58 -10.61 14.38 4.96
N VAL A 59 -9.88 13.32 4.56
CA VAL A 59 -9.36 13.18 3.19
C VAL A 59 -10.51 13.06 2.18
N LEU A 60 -11.54 12.26 2.47
CA LEU A 60 -12.73 12.17 1.60
C LEU A 60 -13.48 13.52 1.53
N LEU A 61 -13.62 14.22 2.65
CA LEU A 61 -14.29 15.53 2.68
C LEU A 61 -13.53 16.56 1.85
N GLU A 62 -12.19 16.62 1.95
CA GLU A 62 -11.38 17.50 1.08
C GLU A 62 -11.59 17.18 -0.40
N ASN A 63 -11.62 15.90 -0.74
CA ASN A 63 -11.86 15.46 -2.11
C ASN A 63 -13.20 15.98 -2.65
N LEU A 64 -14.27 15.88 -1.87
CA LEU A 64 -15.58 16.39 -2.26
C LEU A 64 -15.60 17.93 -2.38
N LEU A 65 -15.01 18.66 -1.42
CA LEU A 65 -14.90 20.12 -1.48
C LEU A 65 -14.17 20.59 -2.74
N ARG A 66 -13.11 19.89 -3.12
CA ARG A 66 -12.31 20.23 -4.30
C ARG A 66 -13.00 19.89 -5.62
N HIS A 67 -13.90 18.92 -5.63
CA HIS A 67 -14.62 18.43 -6.81
C HIS A 67 -16.12 18.80 -6.84
N GLU A 68 -16.55 19.74 -6.00
CA GLU A 68 -17.94 20.21 -6.00
C GLU A 68 -18.30 20.85 -7.35
N ASP A 69 -19.17 20.19 -8.12
CA ASP A 69 -19.60 20.61 -9.45
C ASP A 69 -21.13 20.82 -9.54
N GLY A 70 -21.86 20.57 -8.44
CA GLY A 70 -23.32 20.64 -8.37
C GLY A 70 -24.06 19.53 -9.12
N ARG A 71 -23.33 18.55 -9.65
CA ARG A 71 -23.87 17.42 -10.43
C ARG A 71 -23.47 16.08 -9.82
N THR A 72 -22.16 15.75 -9.88
CA THR A 72 -21.59 14.52 -9.34
C THR A 72 -21.23 14.67 -7.87
N VAL A 73 -20.83 15.88 -7.47
CA VAL A 73 -20.58 16.26 -6.08
C VAL A 73 -21.39 17.51 -5.78
N THR A 74 -22.34 17.41 -4.88
CA THR A 74 -23.21 18.48 -4.44
C THR A 74 -22.85 18.95 -3.02
N ALA A 75 -23.32 20.16 -2.65
CA ALA A 75 -23.17 20.63 -1.27
C ALA A 75 -23.83 19.70 -0.24
N ASP A 76 -24.84 18.93 -0.64
CA ASP A 76 -25.51 17.96 0.25
C ASP A 76 -24.66 16.72 0.47
N ASP A 77 -23.87 16.29 -0.51
CA ASP A 77 -22.89 15.20 -0.34
C ASP A 77 -21.80 15.59 0.67
N ILE A 78 -21.35 16.83 0.57
CA ILE A 78 -20.38 17.42 1.50
C ILE A 78 -20.95 17.48 2.92
N ARG A 79 -22.19 17.97 3.08
CA ARG A 79 -22.88 18.02 4.39
C ARG A 79 -23.09 16.62 4.98
N ALA A 80 -23.34 15.61 4.15
CA ALA A 80 -23.56 14.25 4.61
C ALA A 80 -22.31 13.69 5.33
N VAL A 81 -21.11 14.06 4.90
CA VAL A 81 -19.86 13.68 5.62
C VAL A 81 -19.79 14.33 7.00
N ALA A 82 -20.22 15.59 7.13
CA ALA A 82 -20.30 16.24 8.45
C ALA A 82 -21.38 15.61 9.36
N LEU A 83 -22.53 15.24 8.79
CA LEU A 83 -23.62 14.59 9.51
C LEU A 83 -23.24 13.19 10.02
N TRP A 84 -22.29 12.51 9.38
CA TRP A 84 -21.74 11.24 9.83
C TRP A 84 -21.29 11.29 11.31
N LEU A 85 -20.83 12.42 11.80
CA LEU A 85 -20.41 12.61 13.20
C LEU A 85 -21.54 12.32 14.22
N ARG A 86 -22.80 12.44 13.83
CA ARG A 86 -23.95 12.16 14.71
C ARG A 86 -24.29 10.67 14.76
N GLU A 87 -24.31 10.03 13.60
CA GLU A 87 -24.80 8.66 13.43
C GLU A 87 -23.69 7.61 13.36
N ARG A 88 -22.45 8.04 13.08
CA ARG A 88 -21.26 7.19 12.90
C ARG A 88 -21.39 6.18 11.75
N LYS A 89 -22.35 6.40 10.88
CA LYS A 89 -22.62 5.67 9.64
C LYS A 89 -23.37 6.56 8.67
N SER A 90 -23.46 6.17 7.42
CA SER A 90 -24.24 6.86 6.42
C SER A 90 -24.65 5.92 5.29
N ASP A 91 -25.86 6.10 4.76
CA ASP A 91 -26.34 5.43 3.55
C ASP A 91 -26.18 6.31 2.30
N ARG A 92 -25.49 7.46 2.43
CA ARG A 92 -25.25 8.37 1.32
C ARG A 92 -24.12 7.88 0.46
N GLU A 93 -24.36 7.75 -0.83
CA GLU A 93 -23.33 7.59 -1.85
C GLU A 93 -22.64 8.93 -2.15
N ILE A 94 -21.32 8.87 -2.34
CA ILE A 94 -20.47 9.99 -2.73
C ILE A 94 -19.64 9.62 -3.95
N ALA A 95 -19.26 10.61 -4.73
CA ALA A 95 -18.46 10.49 -5.93
C ALA A 95 -16.99 10.83 -5.62
N PHE A 96 -16.17 9.83 -5.31
CA PHE A 96 -14.76 9.99 -5.00
C PHE A 96 -13.88 9.98 -6.25
N ARG A 97 -12.92 10.91 -6.36
CA ARG A 97 -11.95 10.97 -7.45
C ARG A 97 -10.52 10.81 -6.90
N PRO A 98 -9.88 9.65 -7.12
CA PRO A 98 -8.51 9.45 -6.69
C PRO A 98 -7.57 10.41 -7.43
N ALA A 99 -6.48 10.83 -6.76
CA ALA A 99 -5.47 11.68 -7.37
C ALA A 99 -4.72 10.98 -8.51
N ARG A 100 -4.58 9.67 -8.43
CA ARG A 100 -3.87 8.84 -9.41
C ARG A 100 -4.34 7.38 -9.37
N VAL A 101 -3.92 6.60 -10.36
CA VAL A 101 -4.20 5.16 -10.48
C VAL A 101 -2.88 4.39 -10.49
N LEU A 102 -2.82 3.30 -9.75
CA LEU A 102 -1.67 2.38 -9.71
C LEU A 102 -2.07 1.06 -10.35
N MET A 103 -1.26 0.55 -11.26
CA MET A 103 -1.51 -0.73 -11.92
C MET A 103 -0.31 -1.65 -11.78
N GLN A 104 -0.57 -2.93 -11.63
CA GLN A 104 0.41 -3.98 -11.88
C GLN A 104 0.22 -4.53 -13.32
N ASP A 105 1.19 -5.27 -13.84
CA ASP A 105 1.22 -5.59 -15.27
C ASP A 105 0.19 -6.65 -15.72
N PHE A 106 -0.30 -7.54 -14.85
CA PHE A 106 -1.30 -8.53 -15.25
C PHE A 106 -2.67 -7.90 -15.52
N THR A 107 -3.09 -6.95 -14.72
CA THR A 107 -4.38 -6.25 -14.87
C THR A 107 -4.24 -4.94 -15.63
N GLY A 108 -3.06 -4.32 -15.62
CA GLY A 108 -2.80 -3.07 -16.31
C GLY A 108 -2.66 -3.22 -17.83
N VAL A 109 -2.11 -4.34 -18.32
CA VAL A 109 -2.01 -4.59 -19.77
C VAL A 109 -3.38 -4.61 -20.44
N PRO A 110 -4.41 -5.32 -19.95
CA PRO A 110 -5.75 -5.23 -20.48
C PRO A 110 -6.31 -3.80 -20.56
N ALA A 111 -6.15 -3.01 -19.50
CA ALA A 111 -6.60 -1.62 -19.49
C ALA A 111 -5.92 -0.76 -20.58
N VAL A 112 -4.62 -0.97 -20.83
CA VAL A 112 -3.90 -0.30 -21.93
C VAL A 112 -4.38 -0.78 -23.29
N VAL A 113 -4.74 -2.07 -23.42
CA VAL A 113 -5.36 -2.62 -24.66
C VAL A 113 -6.70 -1.93 -24.92
N ASP A 114 -7.52 -1.73 -23.88
CA ASP A 114 -8.81 -1.06 -24.03
C ASP A 114 -8.63 0.40 -24.45
N LEU A 115 -7.65 1.14 -23.90
CA LEU A 115 -7.31 2.47 -24.39
C LEU A 115 -6.88 2.47 -25.87
N ALA A 116 -6.11 1.48 -26.29
CA ALA A 116 -5.71 1.34 -27.71
C ALA A 116 -6.94 1.07 -28.61
N ALA A 117 -7.83 0.16 -28.19
CA ALA A 117 -9.08 -0.13 -28.89
C ALA A 117 -10.01 1.10 -28.95
N MET A 118 -10.08 1.91 -27.89
CA MET A 118 -10.82 3.18 -27.89
C MET A 118 -10.26 4.17 -28.91
N ARG A 119 -8.92 4.23 -29.10
CA ARG A 119 -8.30 5.05 -30.15
C ARG A 119 -8.69 4.59 -31.54
N ASP A 120 -8.70 3.28 -31.80
CA ASP A 120 -9.13 2.72 -33.06
C ASP A 120 -10.62 3.03 -33.34
N ALA A 121 -11.48 2.88 -32.34
CA ALA A 121 -12.89 3.23 -32.41
C ALA A 121 -13.09 4.74 -32.66
N MET A 122 -12.34 5.59 -32.00
CA MET A 122 -12.38 7.04 -32.21
C MET A 122 -11.99 7.40 -33.65
N ALA A 123 -10.95 6.79 -34.20
CA ALA A 123 -10.53 6.97 -35.59
C ALA A 123 -11.61 6.50 -36.57
N ALA A 124 -12.22 5.33 -36.34
CA ALA A 124 -13.31 4.80 -37.17
C ALA A 124 -14.56 5.71 -37.17
N LEU A 125 -14.81 6.41 -36.08
CA LEU A 125 -15.87 7.42 -35.95
C LEU A 125 -15.49 8.80 -36.51
N GLY A 126 -14.29 8.95 -37.10
CA GLY A 126 -13.80 10.22 -37.66
C GLY A 126 -13.35 11.26 -36.62
N GLY A 127 -13.16 10.84 -35.37
CA GLY A 127 -12.61 11.68 -34.29
C GLY A 127 -11.09 11.65 -34.22
N ASP A 128 -10.51 12.49 -33.35
CA ASP A 128 -9.06 12.49 -33.10
C ASP A 128 -8.70 11.44 -32.02
N PRO A 129 -7.98 10.35 -32.38
CA PRO A 129 -7.59 9.31 -31.42
C PRO A 129 -6.74 9.81 -30.25
N ARG A 130 -6.01 10.92 -30.42
CA ARG A 130 -5.15 11.52 -29.38
C ARG A 130 -5.96 12.08 -28.20
N LYS A 131 -7.29 12.23 -28.35
CA LYS A 131 -8.17 12.61 -27.23
C LYS A 131 -8.34 11.48 -26.21
N ILE A 132 -8.07 10.23 -26.60
CA ILE A 132 -8.08 9.09 -25.68
C ILE A 132 -6.75 9.03 -24.95
N ASN A 133 -6.76 9.52 -23.73
CA ASN A 133 -5.63 9.50 -22.77
C ASN A 133 -6.15 9.37 -21.35
N PRO A 134 -5.36 8.85 -20.41
CA PRO A 134 -5.67 8.96 -19.00
C PRO A 134 -5.85 10.42 -18.55
N LEU A 135 -6.95 10.72 -17.89
CA LEU A 135 -7.22 12.03 -17.28
C LEU A 135 -6.64 12.15 -15.87
N ALA A 136 -6.52 11.02 -15.16
CA ALA A 136 -5.74 10.91 -13.94
C ALA A 136 -4.35 10.33 -14.25
N PRO A 137 -3.29 10.72 -13.53
CA PRO A 137 -1.98 10.09 -13.67
C PRO A 137 -2.03 8.58 -13.38
N VAL A 138 -1.38 7.79 -14.22
CA VAL A 138 -1.32 6.33 -14.10
C VAL A 138 0.14 5.88 -14.03
N ASP A 139 0.46 5.11 -13.00
CA ASP A 139 1.72 4.38 -12.89
C ASP A 139 1.44 2.88 -13.04
N LEU A 140 2.06 2.23 -14.03
CA LEU A 140 2.02 0.78 -14.19
C LEU A 140 3.40 0.22 -13.83
N VAL A 141 3.44 -0.67 -12.84
CA VAL A 141 4.67 -1.33 -12.39
C VAL A 141 4.69 -2.76 -12.94
N ILE A 142 5.78 -3.13 -13.61
CA ILE A 142 5.99 -4.49 -14.09
C ILE A 142 6.61 -5.30 -12.96
N ASP A 143 5.82 -6.17 -12.33
CA ASP A 143 6.23 -6.91 -11.13
C ASP A 143 5.73 -8.34 -11.03
N HIS A 144 4.52 -8.64 -11.52
CA HIS A 144 3.87 -9.94 -11.33
C HIS A 144 4.24 -10.99 -12.40
N SER A 145 4.97 -10.62 -13.42
CA SER A 145 5.45 -11.54 -14.46
C SER A 145 6.74 -12.28 -14.09
N VAL A 146 7.37 -11.89 -13.00
CA VAL A 146 8.62 -12.48 -12.51
C VAL A 146 8.35 -13.83 -11.86
N MET A 147 9.12 -14.86 -12.27
CA MET A 147 9.07 -16.21 -11.70
C MET A 147 10.47 -16.66 -11.27
N VAL A 148 10.56 -17.45 -10.19
CA VAL A 148 11.81 -18.06 -9.75
C VAL A 148 11.95 -19.43 -10.42
N ASP A 149 12.64 -19.47 -11.56
CA ASP A 149 12.94 -20.72 -12.29
C ASP A 149 14.22 -21.39 -11.77
N ALA A 150 15.22 -20.60 -11.43
CA ALA A 150 16.49 -21.05 -10.89
C ALA A 150 16.71 -20.49 -9.49
N PHE A 151 17.34 -21.28 -8.62
CA PHE A 151 17.64 -20.92 -7.22
C PHE A 151 18.92 -21.62 -6.74
N GLY A 152 19.46 -21.22 -5.60
CA GLY A 152 20.57 -21.88 -4.92
C GLY A 152 21.90 -21.87 -5.70
N SER A 153 22.10 -20.92 -6.62
CA SER A 153 23.36 -20.78 -7.36
C SER A 153 23.62 -19.31 -7.71
N GLY A 154 24.90 -18.94 -7.87
CA GLY A 154 25.29 -17.60 -8.28
C GLY A 154 24.81 -17.18 -9.68
N GLN A 155 24.32 -18.11 -10.49
CA GLN A 155 23.76 -17.83 -11.83
C GLN A 155 22.24 -17.70 -11.81
N ALA A 156 21.57 -18.02 -10.70
CA ALA A 156 20.12 -18.06 -10.62
C ALA A 156 19.46 -16.73 -11.01
N PHE A 157 20.01 -15.62 -10.56
CA PHE A 157 19.49 -14.29 -10.89
C PHE A 157 19.48 -14.05 -12.40
N GLN A 158 20.62 -14.25 -13.10
CA GLN A 158 20.70 -14.01 -14.53
C GLN A 158 19.79 -14.96 -15.32
N ILE A 159 19.70 -16.23 -14.93
CA ILE A 159 18.79 -17.20 -15.58
C ILE A 159 17.33 -16.73 -15.45
N ASN A 160 16.93 -16.26 -14.27
CA ASN A 160 15.56 -15.77 -14.05
C ASN A 160 15.26 -14.51 -14.88
N VAL A 161 16.19 -13.56 -14.95
CA VAL A 161 16.05 -12.35 -15.78
C VAL A 161 15.92 -12.73 -17.27
N ASP A 162 16.77 -13.58 -17.79
CA ASP A 162 16.74 -13.98 -19.20
C ASP A 162 15.39 -14.64 -19.56
N LYS A 163 14.90 -15.52 -18.69
CA LYS A 163 13.60 -16.18 -18.85
C LYS A 163 12.42 -15.23 -18.73
N GLU A 164 12.50 -14.26 -17.85
CA GLU A 164 11.48 -13.22 -17.72
C GLU A 164 11.32 -12.44 -19.03
N TYR A 165 12.43 -11.94 -19.58
CA TYR A 165 12.42 -11.21 -20.86
C TYR A 165 11.98 -12.09 -22.05
N GLU A 166 12.40 -13.35 -22.09
CA GLU A 166 11.97 -14.29 -23.11
C GLU A 166 10.44 -14.47 -23.11
N ARG A 167 9.86 -14.75 -21.93
CA ARG A 167 8.42 -15.02 -21.76
C ARG A 167 7.56 -13.79 -22.00
N ASN A 168 8.02 -12.60 -21.61
CA ASN A 168 7.22 -11.39 -21.58
C ASN A 168 7.58 -10.39 -22.68
N ARG A 169 8.35 -10.80 -23.68
CA ARG A 169 8.86 -9.92 -24.75
C ARG A 169 7.76 -9.12 -25.44
N GLU A 170 6.65 -9.74 -25.78
CA GLU A 170 5.51 -9.11 -26.45
C GLU A 170 4.83 -8.10 -25.50
N ARG A 171 4.56 -8.51 -24.25
CA ARG A 171 3.98 -7.65 -23.22
C ARG A 171 4.84 -6.40 -22.97
N TYR A 172 6.14 -6.56 -22.82
CA TYR A 172 7.04 -5.45 -22.56
C TYR A 172 7.18 -4.51 -23.75
N ALA A 173 7.16 -5.03 -24.96
CA ALA A 173 7.12 -4.21 -26.17
C ALA A 173 5.85 -3.38 -26.26
N PHE A 174 4.70 -3.97 -25.93
CA PHE A 174 3.41 -3.29 -25.90
C PHE A 174 3.36 -2.19 -24.82
N LEU A 175 3.81 -2.47 -23.60
CA LEU A 175 3.86 -1.49 -22.52
C LEU A 175 4.81 -0.32 -22.83
N ARG A 176 5.95 -0.61 -23.46
CA ARG A 176 6.88 0.43 -23.91
C ARG A 176 6.24 1.34 -24.99
N TRP A 177 5.46 0.75 -25.90
CA TRP A 177 4.66 1.52 -26.84
C TRP A 177 3.63 2.39 -26.12
N GLY A 178 2.88 1.83 -25.16
CA GLY A 178 1.88 2.55 -24.37
C GLY A 178 2.45 3.75 -23.63
N ALA A 179 3.62 3.59 -23.00
CA ALA A 179 4.30 4.67 -22.29
C ALA A 179 4.71 5.85 -23.22
N GLY A 180 4.88 5.59 -24.51
CA GLY A 180 5.15 6.63 -25.50
C GLY A 180 3.91 7.17 -26.22
N ALA A 181 2.82 6.39 -26.23
CA ALA A 181 1.59 6.67 -26.97
C ALA A 181 0.57 7.48 -26.13
N PHE A 182 0.54 7.29 -24.82
CA PHE A 182 -0.41 7.93 -23.92
C PHE A 182 0.25 8.99 -23.05
N ASP A 183 -0.40 10.13 -22.91
CA ASP A 183 -0.06 11.14 -21.90
C ASP A 183 -0.58 10.66 -20.52
N ASN A 184 0.02 11.15 -19.42
CA ASN A 184 -0.30 10.74 -18.04
C ASN A 184 -0.17 9.24 -17.75
N PHE A 185 0.55 8.51 -18.58
CA PHE A 185 0.81 7.08 -18.40
C PHE A 185 2.31 6.81 -18.31
N ARG A 186 2.75 6.22 -17.21
CA ARG A 186 4.14 5.87 -16.96
C ARG A 186 4.27 4.37 -16.68
N VAL A 187 5.28 3.74 -17.23
CA VAL A 187 5.63 2.35 -16.96
C VAL A 187 6.93 2.31 -16.15
N VAL A 188 6.87 1.65 -15.00
CA VAL A 188 8.04 1.32 -14.19
C VAL A 188 8.57 -0.03 -14.68
N PRO A 189 9.86 -0.09 -15.09
CA PRO A 189 10.41 -1.28 -15.75
C PRO A 189 10.52 -2.48 -14.79
N PRO A 190 10.63 -3.71 -15.32
CA PRO A 190 10.86 -4.90 -14.53
C PRO A 190 12.17 -4.81 -13.74
N GLY A 191 12.25 -5.51 -12.61
CA GLY A 191 13.42 -5.50 -11.73
C GLY A 191 13.51 -4.30 -10.79
N THR A 192 12.56 -3.34 -10.83
CA THR A 192 12.52 -2.21 -9.89
C THR A 192 12.00 -2.64 -8.53
N GLY A 193 10.96 -3.45 -8.50
CA GLY A 193 10.34 -3.97 -7.28
C GLY A 193 8.85 -4.23 -7.47
N ILE A 194 8.23 -4.74 -6.41
CA ILE A 194 6.79 -5.01 -6.41
C ILE A 194 5.98 -3.70 -6.33
N CYS A 195 4.86 -3.67 -7.01
CA CYS A 195 4.00 -2.52 -7.25
C CYS A 195 3.74 -1.67 -6.00
N HIS A 196 3.23 -2.26 -4.93
CA HIS A 196 2.88 -1.53 -3.70
C HIS A 196 4.11 -1.04 -2.91
N GLN A 197 5.25 -1.75 -2.96
CA GLN A 197 6.48 -1.31 -2.31
C GLN A 197 7.14 -0.16 -3.10
N VAL A 198 7.22 -0.26 -4.42
CA VAL A 198 7.67 0.85 -5.29
C VAL A 198 6.76 2.07 -5.11
N ASN A 199 5.45 1.85 -4.94
CA ASN A 199 4.52 2.94 -4.65
C ASN A 199 4.87 3.63 -3.33
N LEU A 200 5.05 2.88 -2.24
CA LEU A 200 5.38 3.42 -0.92
C LEU A 200 6.73 4.18 -0.95
N GLU A 201 7.75 3.59 -1.54
CA GLU A 201 9.13 4.09 -1.50
C GLU A 201 9.40 5.26 -2.46
N TYR A 202 8.72 5.29 -3.63
CA TYR A 202 9.07 6.22 -4.72
C TYR A 202 7.91 7.05 -5.25
N LEU A 203 6.70 6.46 -5.42
CA LEU A 203 5.63 7.10 -6.18
C LEU A 203 4.71 7.96 -5.32
N ALA A 204 4.41 7.51 -4.10
CA ALA A 204 3.54 8.20 -3.17
C ALA A 204 4.15 9.51 -2.69
N GLN A 205 3.31 10.56 -2.63
CA GLN A 205 3.73 11.93 -2.32
C GLN A 205 3.17 12.46 -1.00
N THR A 206 2.26 11.73 -0.36
CA THR A 206 1.47 12.13 0.83
C THR A 206 0.60 13.36 0.58
N VAL A 207 1.16 14.41 0.00
CA VAL A 207 0.43 15.58 -0.52
C VAL A 207 0.74 15.72 -2.00
N TRP A 208 -0.30 15.62 -2.82
CA TRP A 208 -0.21 15.76 -4.27
C TRP A 208 -0.28 17.23 -4.67
N THR A 209 0.25 17.55 -5.84
CA THR A 209 0.18 18.91 -6.42
C THR A 209 -0.22 18.83 -7.88
N LYS A 210 -1.06 19.77 -8.32
CA LYS A 210 -1.48 19.91 -9.72
C LYS A 210 -1.51 21.36 -10.12
N GLU A 211 -1.00 21.68 -11.29
CA GLU A 211 -1.16 23.00 -11.88
C GLU A 211 -2.61 23.18 -12.40
N ASN A 212 -3.20 24.34 -12.19
CA ASN A 212 -4.58 24.65 -12.57
C ASN A 212 -4.71 25.92 -13.43
N GLY A 213 -3.63 26.30 -14.12
CA GLY A 213 -3.60 27.49 -14.99
C GLY A 213 -3.44 28.82 -14.28
N ALA A 214 -3.87 28.93 -13.02
CA ALA A 214 -3.74 30.15 -12.18
C ALA A 214 -2.68 29.99 -11.08
N GLY A 215 -2.20 28.77 -10.86
CA GLY A 215 -1.22 28.42 -9.81
C GLY A 215 -1.15 26.92 -9.60
N THR A 216 -0.61 26.51 -8.45
CA THR A 216 -0.52 25.11 -8.07
C THR A 216 -1.48 24.83 -6.92
N ILE A 217 -2.33 23.83 -7.07
CA ILE A 217 -3.20 23.34 -6.00
C ILE A 217 -2.56 22.16 -5.28
N ALA A 218 -2.59 22.16 -3.95
CA ALA A 218 -2.16 21.06 -3.10
C ALA A 218 -3.37 20.36 -2.46
N PHE A 219 -3.33 19.04 -2.40
CA PHE A 219 -4.38 18.19 -1.85
C PHE A 219 -3.81 16.83 -1.40
N PRO A 220 -4.53 16.04 -0.59
CA PRO A 220 -4.04 14.72 -0.17
C PRO A 220 -3.77 13.80 -1.36
N ASP A 221 -2.63 13.10 -1.36
CA ASP A 221 -2.40 12.00 -2.29
C ASP A 221 -3.38 10.87 -1.98
N THR A 222 -4.07 10.42 -2.99
CA THR A 222 -5.04 9.32 -2.90
C THR A 222 -4.96 8.48 -4.15
N LEU A 223 -5.18 7.16 -4.02
CA LEU A 223 -5.14 6.30 -5.19
C LEU A 223 -6.10 5.13 -5.09
N VAL A 224 -6.41 4.56 -6.24
CA VAL A 224 -6.89 3.20 -6.36
C VAL A 224 -5.90 2.40 -7.19
N GLY A 225 -5.81 1.11 -6.92
CA GLY A 225 -4.86 0.25 -7.62
C GLY A 225 -5.42 -1.12 -7.96
N THR A 226 -4.89 -1.73 -9.01
CA THR A 226 -5.27 -3.08 -9.42
C THR A 226 -4.52 -4.17 -8.66
N ASP A 227 -3.66 -3.79 -7.72
CA ASP A 227 -3.00 -4.68 -6.78
C ASP A 227 -3.77 -4.74 -5.44
N SER A 228 -3.99 -5.94 -4.91
CA SER A 228 -4.70 -6.13 -3.62
C SER A 228 -3.99 -5.42 -2.46
N HIS A 229 -2.65 -5.34 -2.52
CA HIS A 229 -1.84 -4.68 -1.49
C HIS A 229 -1.59 -3.18 -1.75
N THR A 230 -2.33 -2.56 -2.66
CA THR A 230 -2.37 -1.08 -2.81
C THR A 230 -2.57 -0.39 -1.47
N THR A 231 -3.26 -1.05 -0.53
CA THR A 231 -3.52 -0.57 0.82
C THR A 231 -2.28 -0.28 1.66
N MET A 232 -1.10 -0.82 1.30
CA MET A 232 0.16 -0.55 2.01
C MET A 232 0.47 0.94 2.15
N VAL A 233 0.09 1.72 1.17
CA VAL A 233 0.35 3.17 1.13
C VAL A 233 -0.37 3.95 2.22
N ASN A 234 -1.41 3.38 2.84
CA ASN A 234 -2.11 4.00 3.98
C ASN A 234 -1.21 4.15 5.21
N GLY A 235 -0.12 3.36 5.32
CA GLY A 235 0.94 3.58 6.30
C GLY A 235 1.61 4.94 6.15
N LEU A 236 1.68 5.48 4.92
CA LEU A 236 2.20 6.82 4.58
C LEU A 236 1.10 7.89 4.57
N SER A 237 -0.04 7.62 5.18
CA SER A 237 -1.19 8.55 5.23
C SER A 237 -1.77 8.90 3.84
N VAL A 238 -1.58 8.02 2.86
CA VAL A 238 -2.19 8.12 1.54
C VAL A 238 -3.40 7.21 1.50
N LEU A 239 -4.59 7.78 1.31
CA LEU A 239 -5.81 6.98 1.25
C LEU A 239 -5.85 6.19 -0.05
N GLY A 240 -5.76 4.86 0.05
CA GLY A 240 -5.71 3.99 -1.12
C GLY A 240 -6.19 2.58 -0.85
N TRP A 241 -6.81 1.97 -1.87
CA TRP A 241 -7.29 0.58 -1.81
C TRP A 241 -7.28 -0.10 -3.17
N GLY A 242 -7.39 -1.44 -3.13
CA GLY A 242 -7.46 -2.27 -4.33
C GLY A 242 -8.84 -2.22 -4.99
N VAL A 243 -8.86 -2.17 -6.31
CA VAL A 243 -10.07 -2.20 -7.15
C VAL A 243 -9.91 -3.18 -8.29
N GLY A 244 -11.02 -3.53 -8.94
CA GLY A 244 -11.00 -4.29 -10.19
C GLY A 244 -10.43 -3.48 -11.37
N GLY A 245 -10.00 -4.18 -12.44
CA GLY A 245 -9.44 -3.53 -13.63
C GLY A 245 -10.38 -2.50 -14.26
N ILE A 246 -11.66 -2.81 -14.38
CA ILE A 246 -12.68 -1.91 -14.94
C ILE A 246 -12.85 -0.64 -14.10
N GLU A 247 -12.83 -0.76 -12.78
CA GLU A 247 -12.93 0.41 -11.89
C GLU A 247 -11.69 1.30 -11.98
N ALA A 248 -10.51 0.68 -12.07
CA ALA A 248 -9.26 1.42 -12.28
C ALA A 248 -9.27 2.16 -13.62
N GLU A 249 -9.76 1.51 -14.69
CA GLU A 249 -9.91 2.11 -16.01
C GLU A 249 -10.91 3.28 -16.00
N ALA A 250 -12.07 3.12 -15.35
CA ALA A 250 -13.04 4.19 -15.18
C ALA A 250 -12.44 5.39 -14.45
N ALA A 251 -11.71 5.16 -13.35
CA ALA A 251 -11.01 6.20 -12.60
C ALA A 251 -9.92 6.89 -13.45
N MET A 252 -9.16 6.12 -14.22
CA MET A 252 -8.16 6.62 -15.15
C MET A 252 -8.78 7.56 -16.20
N LEU A 253 -9.98 7.24 -16.68
CA LEU A 253 -10.74 8.05 -17.63
C LEU A 253 -11.54 9.21 -16.99
N GLY A 254 -11.31 9.47 -15.70
CA GLY A 254 -11.89 10.61 -14.99
C GLY A 254 -13.29 10.37 -14.42
N GLN A 255 -13.82 9.16 -14.50
CA GLN A 255 -15.08 8.83 -13.83
C GLN A 255 -14.87 8.76 -12.31
N PRO A 256 -15.77 9.31 -11.49
CA PRO A 256 -15.70 9.15 -10.06
C PRO A 256 -16.04 7.71 -9.66
N ILE A 257 -15.43 7.26 -8.58
CA ILE A 257 -15.81 6.02 -7.92
C ILE A 257 -17.00 6.31 -7.00
N SER A 258 -18.12 5.61 -7.24
CA SER A 258 -19.27 5.66 -6.34
C SER A 258 -19.01 4.80 -5.13
N MET A 259 -19.15 5.37 -3.95
CA MET A 259 -18.99 4.66 -2.68
C MET A 259 -19.91 5.24 -1.60
N LEU A 260 -20.37 4.41 -0.67
CA LEU A 260 -21.01 4.90 0.54
C LEU A 260 -19.97 5.61 1.42
N ILE A 261 -20.39 6.64 2.15
CA ILE A 261 -19.55 7.22 3.21
C ILE A 261 -19.29 6.09 4.22
N PRO A 262 -18.02 5.65 4.41
CA PRO A 262 -17.73 4.42 5.13
C PRO A 262 -17.92 4.56 6.64
N GLU A 263 -18.28 3.45 7.29
CA GLU A 263 -18.03 3.29 8.72
C GLU A 263 -16.52 3.26 8.96
N VAL A 264 -16.05 3.87 10.05
CA VAL A 264 -14.65 3.89 10.43
C VAL A 264 -14.46 3.25 11.79
N VAL A 265 -13.71 2.15 11.83
CA VAL A 265 -13.35 1.47 13.08
C VAL A 265 -12.00 2.03 13.56
N GLY A 266 -11.99 2.65 14.72
CA GLY A 266 -10.78 3.09 15.37
C GLY A 266 -10.03 1.91 16.01
N PHE A 267 -8.73 1.79 15.76
CA PHE A 267 -7.87 0.81 16.41
C PHE A 267 -6.85 1.51 17.29
N ARG A 268 -7.11 1.53 18.61
CA ARG A 268 -6.24 2.19 19.59
C ARG A 268 -5.04 1.31 19.90
N LEU A 269 -3.84 1.85 19.72
CA LEU A 269 -2.57 1.25 20.11
C LEU A 269 -1.99 1.99 21.33
N THR A 270 -1.54 1.24 22.32
CA THR A 270 -0.87 1.75 23.52
C THR A 270 0.40 0.93 23.80
N GLY A 271 1.28 1.44 24.67
CA GLY A 271 2.51 0.74 25.03
C GLY A 271 3.52 0.66 23.88
N ALA A 272 4.42 -0.30 23.98
CA ALA A 272 5.47 -0.59 22.99
C ALA A 272 5.67 -2.09 22.85
N LEU A 273 6.16 -2.55 21.69
CA LEU A 273 6.53 -3.97 21.47
C LEU A 273 7.66 -4.37 22.41
N LYS A 274 7.62 -5.60 22.91
CA LYS A 274 8.69 -6.21 23.69
C LYS A 274 9.89 -6.57 22.80
N ASP A 275 11.05 -6.65 23.40
CA ASP A 275 12.26 -7.14 22.72
C ASP A 275 12.01 -8.54 22.12
N GLY A 276 12.37 -8.73 20.86
CA GLY A 276 12.21 -9.98 20.13
C GLY A 276 10.83 -10.17 19.47
N VAL A 277 9.89 -9.24 19.68
CA VAL A 277 8.61 -9.18 18.95
C VAL A 277 8.77 -8.28 17.74
N THR A 278 8.22 -8.71 16.60
CA THR A 278 8.39 -8.03 15.32
C THR A 278 7.08 -7.39 14.82
N ALA A 279 7.20 -6.51 13.82
CA ALA A 279 6.02 -5.99 13.10
C ALA A 279 5.14 -7.10 12.54
N THR A 280 5.71 -8.24 12.13
CA THR A 280 4.96 -9.39 11.65
C THR A 280 4.08 -10.00 12.73
N ASP A 281 4.58 -10.13 13.97
CA ASP A 281 3.79 -10.62 15.09
C ASP A 281 2.61 -9.67 15.41
N LEU A 282 2.90 -8.36 15.36
CA LEU A 282 1.90 -7.33 15.54
C LEU A 282 0.80 -7.40 14.47
N VAL A 283 1.17 -7.47 13.19
CA VAL A 283 0.19 -7.49 12.11
C VAL A 283 -0.69 -8.74 12.14
N LEU A 284 -0.14 -9.90 12.52
CA LEU A 284 -0.92 -11.12 12.70
C LEU A 284 -1.94 -10.97 13.84
N THR A 285 -1.54 -10.35 14.95
CA THR A 285 -2.43 -10.05 16.09
C THR A 285 -3.55 -9.08 15.70
N VAL A 286 -3.20 -7.99 15.03
CA VAL A 286 -4.16 -6.99 14.51
C VAL A 286 -5.15 -7.64 13.54
N THR A 287 -4.63 -8.48 12.63
CA THR A 287 -5.45 -9.18 11.63
C THR A 287 -6.47 -10.11 12.28
N GLU A 288 -6.07 -10.89 13.28
CA GLU A 288 -6.97 -11.75 14.04
C GLU A 288 -8.07 -10.93 14.74
N MET A 289 -7.69 -9.84 15.41
CA MET A 289 -8.62 -8.98 16.13
C MET A 289 -9.66 -8.33 15.19
N LEU A 290 -9.20 -7.77 14.07
CA LEU A 290 -10.06 -7.12 13.07
C LEU A 290 -10.99 -8.11 12.36
N ARG A 291 -10.48 -9.30 12.02
CA ARG A 291 -11.33 -10.39 11.49
C ARG A 291 -12.45 -10.76 12.45
N ARG A 292 -12.14 -10.89 13.73
CA ARG A 292 -13.13 -11.20 14.77
C ARG A 292 -14.15 -10.08 14.95
N ALA A 293 -13.73 -8.84 14.80
CA ALA A 293 -14.59 -7.65 14.90
C ALA A 293 -15.51 -7.44 13.68
N GLY A 294 -15.22 -8.05 12.53
CA GLY A 294 -16.05 -7.95 11.33
C GLY A 294 -15.98 -6.57 10.66
N VAL A 295 -14.83 -6.25 10.07
CA VAL A 295 -14.55 -4.94 9.45
C VAL A 295 -14.73 -4.91 7.93
N VAL A 296 -15.39 -5.91 7.34
CA VAL A 296 -15.60 -5.99 5.89
C VAL A 296 -16.36 -4.75 5.38
N GLY A 297 -15.79 -4.11 4.36
CA GLY A 297 -16.34 -2.90 3.75
C GLY A 297 -16.20 -1.62 4.58
N LYS A 298 -15.52 -1.69 5.72
CA LYS A 298 -15.24 -0.54 6.59
C LYS A 298 -13.82 -0.02 6.37
N PHE A 299 -13.58 1.21 6.79
CA PHE A 299 -12.23 1.72 7.00
C PHE A 299 -11.79 1.36 8.43
N VAL A 300 -10.51 1.08 8.59
CA VAL A 300 -9.85 0.98 9.90
C VAL A 300 -8.87 2.14 10.00
N GLU A 301 -8.86 2.83 11.13
CA GLU A 301 -7.93 3.93 11.36
C GLU A 301 -7.19 3.72 12.68
N PHE A 302 -5.86 3.75 12.63
CA PHE A 302 -5.00 3.50 13.77
C PHE A 302 -4.71 4.80 14.52
N PHE A 303 -4.77 4.76 15.85
CA PHE A 303 -4.57 5.91 16.71
C PHE A 303 -4.06 5.50 18.10
N GLY A 304 -3.80 6.47 18.97
CA GLY A 304 -3.32 6.22 20.34
C GLY A 304 -1.81 6.45 20.51
N SER A 305 -1.35 6.39 21.76
CA SER A 305 0.05 6.71 22.13
C SER A 305 1.06 5.71 21.56
N GLY A 306 0.67 4.46 21.32
CA GLY A 306 1.53 3.42 20.75
C GLY A 306 2.04 3.73 19.34
N LEU A 307 1.37 4.62 18.58
CA LEU A 307 1.84 5.02 17.23
C LEU A 307 3.23 5.66 17.26
N GLY A 308 3.58 6.40 18.32
CA GLY A 308 4.91 7.01 18.45
C GLY A 308 6.06 6.00 18.64
N HIS A 309 5.74 4.71 18.81
CA HIS A 309 6.70 3.61 18.94
C HIS A 309 6.73 2.70 17.71
N LEU A 310 5.95 3.04 16.66
CA LEU A 310 5.89 2.28 15.41
C LEU A 310 6.50 3.12 14.28
N PRO A 311 7.66 2.74 13.76
CA PRO A 311 8.21 3.34 12.54
C PRO A 311 7.24 3.12 11.37
N LEU A 312 7.37 3.93 10.33
CA LEU A 312 6.43 3.91 9.22
C LEU A 312 6.37 2.54 8.53
N GLU A 313 7.46 1.82 8.46
CA GLU A 313 7.55 0.49 7.85
C GLU A 313 6.66 -0.53 8.58
N ASP A 314 6.56 -0.44 9.91
CA ASP A 314 5.66 -1.28 10.70
C ASP A 314 4.19 -0.92 10.40
N ARG A 315 3.88 0.38 10.28
CA ARG A 315 2.54 0.85 9.88
C ARG A 315 2.18 0.38 8.47
N ALA A 316 3.13 0.46 7.54
CA ALA A 316 2.95 -0.04 6.17
C ALA A 316 2.68 -1.54 6.15
N THR A 317 3.38 -2.32 7.00
CA THR A 317 3.14 -3.75 7.19
C THR A 317 1.70 -4.04 7.64
N ILE A 318 1.18 -3.27 8.58
CA ILE A 318 -0.21 -3.40 9.05
C ILE A 318 -1.20 -2.99 7.95
N ALA A 319 -0.96 -1.86 7.30
CA ALA A 319 -1.81 -1.36 6.23
C ALA A 319 -1.86 -2.31 5.02
N ASN A 320 -0.74 -2.96 4.71
CA ASN A 320 -0.62 -3.94 3.61
C ASN A 320 -1.63 -5.08 3.76
N MET A 321 -1.85 -5.58 4.97
CA MET A 321 -2.73 -6.71 5.24
C MET A 321 -4.22 -6.32 5.40
N ALA A 322 -4.64 -5.14 4.94
CA ALA A 322 -6.06 -4.78 4.94
C ALA A 322 -6.96 -5.79 4.21
N PRO A 323 -6.58 -6.36 3.06
CA PRO A 323 -7.37 -7.43 2.43
C PRO A 323 -7.52 -8.67 3.32
N GLU A 324 -6.47 -9.07 4.04
CA GLU A 324 -6.48 -10.24 4.92
C GLU A 324 -7.38 -10.03 6.13
N TYR A 325 -7.41 -8.86 6.76
CA TYR A 325 -8.39 -8.61 7.82
C TYR A 325 -9.77 -8.17 7.29
N GLY A 326 -9.88 -7.89 6.00
CA GLY A 326 -11.15 -7.67 5.29
C GLY A 326 -11.65 -6.23 5.28
N ALA A 327 -10.84 -5.25 5.71
CA ALA A 327 -11.18 -3.85 5.61
C ALA A 327 -10.86 -3.29 4.22
N THR A 328 -11.49 -2.18 3.84
CA THR A 328 -11.15 -1.45 2.61
C THR A 328 -9.76 -0.87 2.70
N CYS A 329 -9.37 -0.33 3.87
CA CYS A 329 -8.03 0.16 4.15
C CYS A 329 -7.72 0.15 5.66
N GLY A 330 -6.43 0.25 6.00
CA GLY A 330 -5.94 0.47 7.36
C GLY A 330 -5.12 1.75 7.41
N PHE A 331 -5.73 2.87 7.75
CA PHE A 331 -5.19 4.21 7.60
C PHE A 331 -4.42 4.67 8.84
N PHE A 332 -3.29 5.35 8.62
CA PHE A 332 -2.48 6.00 9.66
C PHE A 332 -2.43 7.51 9.41
N PRO A 333 -2.44 8.34 10.47
CA PRO A 333 -2.32 9.79 10.33
C PRO A 333 -0.90 10.23 9.97
N ILE A 334 -0.76 11.44 9.43
CA ILE A 334 0.55 12.09 9.23
C ILE A 334 1.10 12.52 10.59
N ASP A 335 2.34 12.14 10.89
CA ASP A 335 3.07 12.56 12.07
C ASP A 335 4.58 12.68 11.78
N GLU A 336 5.41 12.77 12.81
CA GLU A 336 6.86 12.89 12.68
C GLU A 336 7.50 11.68 11.97
N GLU A 337 6.98 10.46 12.24
CA GLU A 337 7.47 9.25 11.57
C GLU A 337 7.21 9.29 10.04
N THR A 338 6.10 9.93 9.63
CA THR A 338 5.82 10.16 8.21
C THR A 338 6.87 11.06 7.57
N LEU A 339 7.27 12.15 8.23
CA LEU A 339 8.28 13.08 7.72
C LEU A 339 9.67 12.42 7.69
N THR A 340 10.02 11.69 8.74
CA THR A 340 11.27 10.91 8.84
C THR A 340 11.39 9.91 7.70
N TYR A 341 10.33 9.17 7.40
CA TYR A 341 10.32 8.21 6.29
C TYR A 341 10.47 8.89 4.93
N LEU A 342 9.79 10.01 4.72
CA LEU A 342 9.93 10.78 3.47
C LEU A 342 11.36 11.28 3.27
N GLU A 343 12.06 11.66 4.34
CA GLU A 343 13.47 12.03 4.29
C GLU A 343 14.36 10.83 4.01
N ALA A 344 14.16 9.72 4.74
CA ALA A 344 14.92 8.47 4.58
C ALA A 344 14.79 7.88 3.16
N THR A 345 13.62 8.05 2.53
CA THR A 345 13.36 7.63 1.15
C THR A 345 13.64 8.72 0.10
N ALA A 346 14.47 9.71 0.48
CA ALA A 346 15.01 10.75 -0.39
C ALA A 346 13.96 11.61 -1.12
N ARG A 347 12.78 11.84 -0.51
CA ARG A 347 11.85 12.84 -1.02
C ARG A 347 12.48 14.22 -0.93
N LYS A 348 12.22 15.06 -1.93
CA LYS A 348 12.80 16.40 -1.98
C LYS A 348 12.37 17.23 -0.76
N ARG A 349 13.28 18.02 -0.20
CA ARG A 349 13.04 18.86 0.98
C ARG A 349 11.80 19.76 0.85
N ASN A 350 11.57 20.35 -0.33
CA ASN A 350 10.39 21.16 -0.58
C ASN A 350 9.08 20.33 -0.52
N ARG A 351 9.13 19.04 -0.89
CA ARG A 351 7.98 18.14 -0.74
C ARG A 351 7.69 17.86 0.73
N ILE A 352 8.71 17.57 1.53
CA ILE A 352 8.56 17.31 2.97
C ILE A 352 7.99 18.55 3.66
N ALA A 353 8.53 19.74 3.36
CA ALA A 353 8.03 21.00 3.88
C ALA A 353 6.56 21.26 3.48
N LEU A 354 6.16 20.90 2.26
CA LEU A 354 4.77 21.00 1.82
C LEU A 354 3.87 20.04 2.60
N VAL A 355 4.29 18.79 2.78
CA VAL A 355 3.52 17.77 3.52
C VAL A 355 3.24 18.25 4.95
N GLU A 356 4.26 18.72 5.67
CA GLU A 356 4.09 19.24 7.02
C GLU A 356 3.17 20.46 7.06
N ALA A 357 3.45 21.48 6.24
CA ALA A 357 2.67 22.71 6.22
C ALA A 357 1.19 22.45 5.87
N TYR A 358 0.93 21.61 4.89
CA TYR A 358 -0.40 21.23 4.47
C TYR A 358 -1.13 20.43 5.56
N ALA A 359 -0.49 19.42 6.12
CA ALA A 359 -1.09 18.57 7.15
C ALA A 359 -1.49 19.37 8.40
N ARG A 360 -0.62 20.30 8.84
CA ARG A 360 -0.93 21.19 9.97
C ARG A 360 -2.07 22.16 9.64
N ALA A 361 -2.07 22.75 8.45
CA ALA A 361 -3.12 23.66 8.01
C ALA A 361 -4.50 22.99 7.93
N GLN A 362 -4.53 21.71 7.55
CA GLN A 362 -5.76 20.92 7.37
C GLN A 362 -6.22 20.18 8.64
N GLY A 363 -5.44 20.19 9.72
CA GLY A 363 -5.71 19.33 10.89
C GLY A 363 -5.62 17.83 10.56
N LEU A 364 -4.67 17.49 9.68
CA LEU A 364 -4.31 16.11 9.32
C LEU A 364 -3.01 15.66 9.99
N TYR A 365 -2.29 16.57 10.64
CA TYR A 365 -1.08 16.25 11.39
C TYR A 365 -1.44 15.81 12.81
N ARG A 366 -0.89 14.67 13.22
CA ARG A 366 -1.04 14.13 14.58
C ARG A 366 0.23 14.39 15.40
N ASP A 367 0.04 14.91 16.57
CA ASP A 367 1.05 15.03 17.64
C ASP A 367 0.51 14.53 18.97
N GLY A 368 1.27 14.73 20.05
CA GLY A 368 0.87 14.27 21.39
C GLY A 368 -0.39 14.93 21.95
N ASP A 369 -0.74 16.11 21.48
CA ASP A 369 -1.87 16.91 21.97
C ASP A 369 -3.11 16.77 21.06
N THR A 370 -2.99 16.06 19.95
CA THR A 370 -4.09 15.88 18.99
C THR A 370 -5.20 15.03 19.62
N PRO A 371 -6.44 15.54 19.72
CA PRO A 371 -7.56 14.78 20.26
C PRO A 371 -7.85 13.53 19.41
N ASP A 372 -8.28 12.46 20.06
CA ASP A 372 -8.73 11.26 19.36
C ASP A 372 -9.93 11.58 18.46
N PRO A 373 -9.92 11.11 17.21
CA PRO A 373 -11.07 11.22 16.32
C PRO A 373 -12.29 10.44 16.83
N ALA A 374 -13.42 10.78 16.26
CA ALA A 374 -14.66 10.09 16.54
C ALA A 374 -14.84 8.89 15.59
N PHE A 375 -15.07 7.69 16.13
CA PHE A 375 -15.19 6.45 15.35
C PHE A 375 -16.57 5.81 15.46
N THR A 376 -16.92 4.93 14.50
CA THR A 376 -18.12 4.09 14.57
C THR A 376 -18.03 3.10 15.73
N ASN A 377 -16.87 2.48 15.87
CA ASN A 377 -16.50 1.56 16.94
C ASN A 377 -15.00 1.66 17.21
N THR A 378 -14.54 1.17 18.37
CA THR A 378 -13.13 1.22 18.76
C THR A 378 -12.67 -0.12 19.31
N LEU A 379 -11.53 -0.60 18.82
CA LEU A 379 -10.76 -1.71 19.37
C LEU A 379 -9.53 -1.16 20.09
N HIS A 380 -8.97 -1.94 20.99
CA HIS A 380 -7.77 -1.58 21.75
C HIS A 380 -6.80 -2.75 21.83
N LEU A 381 -5.52 -2.45 21.63
CA LEU A 381 -4.39 -3.36 21.81
C LEU A 381 -3.26 -2.64 22.53
N ASP A 382 -2.81 -3.20 23.64
CA ASP A 382 -1.52 -2.84 24.21
C ASP A 382 -0.42 -3.60 23.45
N LEU A 383 0.55 -2.87 22.90
CA LEU A 383 1.63 -3.48 22.11
C LEU A 383 2.47 -4.45 22.93
N SER A 384 2.49 -4.30 24.25
CA SER A 384 3.18 -5.23 25.16
C SER A 384 2.50 -6.59 25.28
N ASP A 385 1.25 -6.74 24.81
CA ASP A 385 0.52 -8.01 24.80
C ASP A 385 0.80 -8.85 23.54
N VAL A 386 1.49 -8.27 22.57
CA VAL A 386 1.87 -8.99 21.34
C VAL A 386 2.94 -10.02 21.66
N GLU A 387 2.78 -11.22 21.14
CA GLU A 387 3.71 -12.34 21.31
C GLU A 387 4.15 -12.91 19.95
N PRO A 388 5.36 -13.51 19.86
CA PRO A 388 5.83 -14.15 18.66
C PRO A 388 4.83 -15.16 18.11
N SER A 389 4.51 -15.04 16.84
CA SER A 389 3.42 -15.76 16.19
C SER A 389 3.77 -16.21 14.78
N ILE A 390 3.14 -17.30 14.34
CA ILE A 390 3.10 -17.72 12.94
C ILE A 390 1.65 -17.74 12.46
N ALA A 391 1.44 -17.97 11.17
CA ALA A 391 0.12 -18.09 10.59
C ALA A 391 -0.02 -19.40 9.79
N GLY A 392 -1.24 -19.89 9.69
CA GLY A 392 -1.58 -21.08 8.91
C GLY A 392 -2.17 -22.20 9.75
N PRO A 393 -2.28 -23.44 9.13
CA PRO A 393 -1.72 -23.83 7.84
C PRO A 393 -2.49 -23.33 6.61
N LYS A 394 -3.73 -22.88 6.75
CA LYS A 394 -4.59 -22.59 5.59
C LYS A 394 -4.55 -21.15 5.14
N ARG A 395 -4.59 -20.20 6.08
CA ARG A 395 -4.80 -18.78 5.76
C ARG A 395 -3.83 -17.88 6.52
N PRO A 396 -3.41 -16.74 5.96
CA PRO A 396 -2.49 -15.82 6.62
C PRO A 396 -3.07 -15.17 7.88
N GLN A 397 -4.40 -15.13 8.04
CA GLN A 397 -5.06 -14.61 9.23
C GLN A 397 -5.27 -15.64 10.35
N ASP A 398 -4.93 -16.92 10.13
CA ASP A 398 -5.03 -17.96 11.16
C ASP A 398 -3.77 -17.90 12.03
N ARG A 399 -3.73 -16.96 12.98
CA ARG A 399 -2.59 -16.73 13.87
C ARG A 399 -2.42 -17.90 14.87
N VAL A 400 -1.20 -18.34 15.03
CA VAL A 400 -0.81 -19.34 16.01
C VAL A 400 0.38 -18.79 16.82
N PRO A 401 0.27 -18.62 18.15
CA PRO A 401 1.42 -18.31 18.99
C PRO A 401 2.54 -19.31 18.77
N LEU A 402 3.78 -18.86 18.63
CA LEU A 402 4.93 -19.70 18.31
C LEU A 402 5.11 -20.84 19.32
N ALA A 403 4.84 -20.59 20.60
CA ALA A 403 4.91 -21.59 21.65
C ALA A 403 3.93 -22.77 21.44
N HIS A 404 2.85 -22.56 20.67
CA HIS A 404 1.82 -23.57 20.38
C HIS A 404 1.94 -24.18 18.99
N ALA A 405 2.94 -23.79 18.19
CA ALA A 405 3.08 -24.23 16.79
C ALA A 405 3.08 -25.75 16.62
N ALA A 406 3.84 -26.49 17.44
CA ALA A 406 3.92 -27.95 17.36
C ALA A 406 2.57 -28.63 17.69
N ALA A 407 1.87 -28.16 18.73
CA ALA A 407 0.57 -28.70 19.13
C ALA A 407 -0.51 -28.40 18.07
N SER A 408 -0.52 -27.16 17.55
CA SER A 408 -1.43 -26.72 16.47
C SER A 408 -1.22 -27.52 15.19
N PHE A 409 0.04 -27.81 14.82
CA PHE A 409 0.35 -28.66 13.67
C PHE A 409 -0.19 -30.09 13.87
N ALA A 410 0.03 -30.69 15.03
CA ALA A 410 -0.45 -32.05 15.34
C ALA A 410 -2.00 -32.12 15.29
N GLU A 411 -2.67 -31.10 15.80
CA GLU A 411 -4.13 -31.01 15.73
C GLU A 411 -4.62 -30.87 14.29
N ALA A 412 -3.98 -30.01 13.48
CA ALA A 412 -4.32 -29.83 12.07
C ALA A 412 -4.08 -31.12 11.27
N LEU A 413 -2.97 -31.83 11.54
CA LEU A 413 -2.65 -33.12 10.90
C LEU A 413 -3.76 -34.16 11.15
N ASP A 414 -4.32 -34.20 12.35
CA ASP A 414 -5.44 -35.06 12.70
C ASP A 414 -6.76 -34.55 12.12
N LYS A 415 -7.22 -33.38 12.58
CA LYS A 415 -8.59 -32.90 12.32
C LYS A 415 -8.84 -32.40 10.90
N GLU A 416 -7.81 -31.81 10.28
CA GLU A 416 -7.98 -31.21 8.96
C GLU A 416 -7.53 -32.12 7.83
N TYR A 417 -6.45 -32.87 8.04
CA TYR A 417 -5.85 -33.72 7.02
C TYR A 417 -6.13 -35.20 7.22
N GLY A 418 -6.65 -35.63 8.38
CA GLY A 418 -6.96 -37.02 8.67
C GLY A 418 -5.73 -37.95 8.66
N LYS A 419 -4.54 -37.43 9.02
CA LYS A 419 -3.24 -38.09 8.92
C LYS A 419 -2.60 -38.43 10.26
N ALA A 420 -3.36 -38.40 11.35
CA ALA A 420 -2.82 -38.69 12.68
C ALA A 420 -2.15 -40.07 12.77
N ALA A 421 -2.72 -41.09 12.13
CA ALA A 421 -2.13 -42.44 12.10
C ALA A 421 -0.78 -42.51 11.33
N GLU A 422 -0.53 -41.55 10.45
CA GLU A 422 0.67 -41.45 9.64
C GLU A 422 1.68 -40.44 10.22
N ALA A 423 1.43 -39.83 11.38
CA ALA A 423 2.23 -38.73 11.93
C ALA A 423 3.74 -39.02 11.99
N ASN A 424 4.12 -40.25 12.24
CA ASN A 424 5.51 -40.69 12.30
C ASN A 424 6.02 -41.37 11.01
N LEU A 425 5.18 -41.37 9.95
CA LEU A 425 5.56 -41.98 8.68
C LEU A 425 6.65 -41.15 8.01
N ARG A 426 7.71 -41.82 7.61
CA ARG A 426 8.77 -41.23 6.79
C ARG A 426 8.88 -41.96 5.47
N VAL A 427 8.94 -41.20 4.38
CA VAL A 427 8.95 -41.71 3.01
C VAL A 427 10.29 -41.39 2.36
N PRO A 428 11.08 -42.41 1.91
CA PRO A 428 12.32 -42.20 1.20
C PRO A 428 12.11 -41.39 -0.09
N VAL A 429 12.99 -40.43 -0.34
CA VAL A 429 12.95 -39.62 -1.56
C VAL A 429 13.75 -40.31 -2.66
N LYS A 430 13.12 -40.63 -3.79
CA LYS A 430 13.74 -41.31 -4.91
C LYS A 430 15.01 -40.61 -5.39
N GLY A 431 16.12 -41.33 -5.41
CA GLY A 431 17.41 -40.82 -5.88
C GLY A 431 18.12 -39.88 -4.90
N LYS A 432 17.68 -39.83 -3.64
CA LYS A 432 18.29 -39.03 -2.56
C LYS A 432 18.61 -39.93 -1.37
N ASN A 433 19.44 -39.41 -0.48
CA ASN A 433 19.89 -40.14 0.74
C ASN A 433 19.14 -39.65 2.00
N PHE A 434 17.93 -39.15 1.83
CA PHE A 434 17.08 -38.71 2.92
C PHE A 434 15.62 -39.14 2.70
N ASP A 435 14.85 -39.09 3.75
CA ASP A 435 13.41 -39.29 3.77
C ASP A 435 12.70 -38.01 4.24
N LEU A 436 11.40 -37.92 4.00
CA LEU A 436 10.54 -36.84 4.43
C LEU A 436 9.36 -37.39 5.24
N GLY A 437 8.95 -36.64 6.23
CA GLY A 437 7.78 -36.90 7.05
C GLY A 437 6.89 -35.66 7.22
N HIS A 438 5.73 -35.88 7.83
CA HIS A 438 4.85 -34.76 8.17
C HIS A 438 5.56 -33.82 9.13
N GLY A 439 5.45 -32.47 8.84
CA GLY A 439 6.11 -31.45 9.62
C GLY A 439 7.54 -31.08 9.18
N ASP A 440 8.13 -31.79 8.23
CA ASP A 440 9.40 -31.36 7.65
C ASP A 440 9.22 -30.08 6.86
N VAL A 441 10.03 -29.06 7.14
CA VAL A 441 10.08 -27.82 6.38
C VAL A 441 10.79 -28.08 5.07
N VAL A 442 10.11 -27.86 3.95
CA VAL A 442 10.66 -28.10 2.59
C VAL A 442 10.91 -26.80 1.83
N ILE A 443 10.36 -25.69 2.27
CA ILE A 443 10.56 -24.35 1.70
C ILE A 443 10.81 -23.37 2.85
N ALA A 444 11.86 -22.57 2.72
CA ALA A 444 12.15 -21.43 3.57
C ALA A 444 12.44 -20.24 2.65
N ALA A 445 11.44 -19.38 2.48
CA ALA A 445 11.48 -18.27 1.53
C ALA A 445 11.18 -16.95 2.23
N ILE A 446 11.95 -15.92 1.89
CA ILE A 446 11.59 -14.52 2.10
C ILE A 446 11.19 -14.00 0.73
N THR A 447 9.91 -13.72 0.55
CA THR A 447 9.36 -13.33 -0.76
C THR A 447 8.74 -11.95 -0.65
N SER A 448 8.93 -11.14 -1.69
CA SER A 448 8.43 -9.78 -1.85
C SER A 448 7.07 -9.56 -1.18
N CYS A 449 6.79 -8.45 -0.69
CA CYS A 449 5.58 -7.93 -0.05
C CYS A 449 5.84 -7.40 1.36
N THR A 450 4.98 -7.79 2.32
CA THR A 450 4.83 -7.16 3.64
C THR A 450 6.14 -7.02 4.42
N ASN A 451 6.92 -8.10 4.52
CA ASN A 451 8.12 -8.10 5.38
C ASN A 451 9.35 -7.46 4.72
N THR A 452 9.47 -7.53 3.39
CA THR A 452 10.67 -7.03 2.71
C THR A 452 10.72 -5.52 2.65
N SER A 453 9.60 -4.83 2.85
CA SER A 453 9.55 -3.37 2.98
C SER A 453 10.02 -2.85 4.35
N ASN A 454 10.31 -3.75 5.29
CA ASN A 454 10.75 -3.42 6.63
C ASN A 454 12.24 -3.73 6.81
N PRO A 455 13.13 -2.71 6.76
CA PRO A 455 14.58 -2.92 6.86
C PRO A 455 14.99 -3.59 8.18
N SER A 456 14.32 -3.28 9.28
CA SER A 456 14.64 -3.85 10.60
C SER A 456 14.47 -5.36 10.61
N VAL A 457 13.38 -5.86 10.03
CA VAL A 457 13.10 -7.31 9.94
C VAL A 457 14.10 -7.99 9.00
N MET A 458 14.42 -7.36 7.87
CA MET A 458 15.35 -7.92 6.88
C MET A 458 16.81 -7.95 7.40
N VAL A 459 17.24 -6.90 8.09
CA VAL A 459 18.56 -6.85 8.74
C VAL A 459 18.63 -7.90 9.86
N ALA A 460 17.57 -8.06 10.65
CA ALA A 460 17.49 -9.11 11.67
C ALA A 460 17.61 -10.52 11.06
N ALA A 461 16.96 -10.78 9.92
CA ALA A 461 17.09 -12.04 9.18
C ALA A 461 18.54 -12.29 8.71
N GLY A 462 19.20 -11.27 8.17
CA GLY A 462 20.61 -11.33 7.76
C GLY A 462 21.56 -11.58 8.93
N LEU A 463 21.34 -10.92 10.07
CA LEU A 463 22.12 -11.15 11.30
C LEU A 463 21.89 -12.56 11.86
N LEU A 464 20.65 -13.07 11.79
CA LEU A 464 20.35 -14.46 12.16
C LEU A 464 21.10 -15.45 11.28
N ALA A 465 21.11 -15.21 9.96
CA ALA A 465 21.88 -16.04 9.01
C ALA A 465 23.37 -16.05 9.35
N ARG A 466 23.97 -14.88 9.59
CA ARG A 466 25.37 -14.72 10.03
C ARG A 466 25.66 -15.52 11.30
N ASN A 467 24.83 -15.35 12.32
CA ASN A 467 24.99 -16.05 13.60
C ASN A 467 24.83 -17.56 13.46
N ALA A 468 23.92 -18.02 12.60
CA ALA A 468 23.72 -19.44 12.31
C ALA A 468 24.99 -20.06 11.66
N LEU A 469 25.52 -19.40 10.63
CA LEU A 469 26.73 -19.82 9.93
C LEU A 469 27.95 -19.90 10.86
N GLN A 470 28.13 -18.88 11.72
CA GLN A 470 29.21 -18.85 12.71
C GLN A 470 29.14 -20.02 13.71
N ARG A 471 27.92 -20.51 13.98
CA ARG A 471 27.68 -21.70 14.81
C ARG A 471 27.73 -23.02 14.03
N GLY A 472 28.08 -22.98 12.75
CA GLY A 472 28.18 -24.17 11.90
C GLY A 472 26.83 -24.76 11.48
N LEU A 473 25.73 -24.04 11.68
CA LEU A 473 24.41 -24.48 11.22
C LEU A 473 24.31 -24.41 9.69
N ARG A 474 23.55 -25.35 9.13
CA ARG A 474 23.24 -25.41 7.69
C ARG A 474 21.81 -25.87 7.51
N VAL A 475 21.18 -25.40 6.41
CA VAL A 475 19.88 -25.92 6.01
C VAL A 475 19.92 -27.39 5.63
N LYS A 476 18.83 -28.09 5.81
CA LYS A 476 18.73 -29.49 5.42
C LYS A 476 18.71 -29.64 3.89
N PRO A 477 19.21 -30.73 3.31
CA PRO A 477 19.36 -30.91 1.86
C PRO A 477 18.01 -30.92 1.09
N TRP A 478 16.92 -31.05 1.77
CA TRP A 478 15.57 -31.00 1.17
C TRP A 478 14.89 -29.63 1.24
N VAL A 479 15.47 -28.63 1.93
CA VAL A 479 14.89 -27.30 2.06
C VAL A 479 15.29 -26.45 0.87
N LYS A 480 14.29 -25.97 0.11
CA LYS A 480 14.49 -24.92 -0.87
C LYS A 480 14.53 -23.58 -0.14
N THR A 481 15.67 -22.93 -0.14
CA THR A 481 15.80 -21.54 0.33
C THR A 481 15.70 -20.57 -0.83
N SER A 482 15.06 -19.42 -0.63
CA SER A 482 15.06 -18.34 -1.61
C SER A 482 14.84 -16.98 -0.94
N LEU A 483 15.43 -15.95 -1.54
CA LEU A 483 15.22 -14.56 -1.21
C LEU A 483 14.78 -13.82 -2.48
N ALA A 484 13.58 -13.26 -2.46
CA ALA A 484 13.07 -12.40 -3.51
C ALA A 484 12.78 -11.01 -2.89
N PRO A 485 13.73 -10.07 -2.99
CA PRO A 485 13.57 -8.72 -2.45
C PRO A 485 12.36 -8.01 -3.07
N GLY A 486 11.62 -7.24 -2.27
CA GLY A 486 10.44 -6.52 -2.76
C GLY A 486 10.78 -5.27 -3.59
N SER A 487 12.02 -4.74 -3.45
CA SER A 487 12.53 -3.66 -4.27
C SER A 487 14.07 -3.70 -4.33
N GLN A 488 14.66 -2.91 -5.21
CA GLN A 488 16.11 -2.76 -5.29
C GLN A 488 16.72 -2.22 -3.99
N VAL A 489 15.99 -1.38 -3.26
CA VAL A 489 16.44 -0.83 -1.97
C VAL A 489 16.83 -1.94 -0.98
N VAL A 490 16.06 -3.05 -0.95
CA VAL A 490 16.35 -4.20 -0.08
C VAL A 490 17.69 -4.85 -0.45
N THR A 491 17.93 -5.03 -1.74
CA THR A 491 19.21 -5.59 -2.23
C THR A 491 20.38 -4.70 -1.86
N ASP A 492 20.22 -3.38 -2.05
CA ASP A 492 21.28 -2.41 -1.82
C ASP A 492 21.67 -2.35 -0.33
N TYR A 493 20.73 -2.21 0.60
CA TYR A 493 21.10 -2.12 2.02
C TYR A 493 21.59 -3.45 2.59
N LEU A 494 21.12 -4.61 2.12
CA LEU A 494 21.66 -5.91 2.54
C LEU A 494 23.08 -6.12 2.05
N ALA A 495 23.39 -5.66 0.83
CA ALA A 495 24.74 -5.71 0.29
C ALA A 495 25.68 -4.76 1.04
N GLU A 496 25.25 -3.52 1.30
CA GLU A 496 26.03 -2.51 2.03
C GLU A 496 26.29 -2.94 3.48
N ALA A 497 25.33 -3.56 4.16
CA ALA A 497 25.49 -4.15 5.49
C ALA A 497 26.33 -5.43 5.50
N GLY A 498 26.73 -5.97 4.33
CA GLY A 498 27.47 -7.21 4.19
C GLY A 498 26.69 -8.45 4.63
N LEU A 499 25.35 -8.39 4.61
CA LEU A 499 24.45 -9.47 5.06
C LEU A 499 23.99 -10.38 3.92
N GLN A 500 24.05 -9.90 2.68
CA GLN A 500 23.65 -10.69 1.50
C GLN A 500 24.46 -11.98 1.39
N THR A 501 25.76 -11.92 1.63
CA THR A 501 26.67 -13.09 1.56
C THR A 501 26.30 -14.17 2.59
N ASP A 502 25.87 -13.76 3.79
CA ASP A 502 25.45 -14.68 4.84
C ASP A 502 24.11 -15.36 4.50
N LEU A 503 23.18 -14.62 3.90
CA LEU A 503 21.91 -15.15 3.39
C LEU A 503 22.12 -16.12 2.22
N ASP A 504 23.03 -15.79 1.29
CA ASP A 504 23.37 -16.65 0.14
C ASP A 504 24.05 -17.97 0.57
N ALA A 505 24.72 -18.00 1.71
CA ALA A 505 25.41 -19.16 2.22
C ALA A 505 24.50 -20.16 2.98
N LEU A 506 23.28 -19.78 3.31
CA LEU A 506 22.23 -20.61 3.89
C LEU A 506 21.25 -21.10 2.82
#